data_65b39c3d05c169b57240e309a4b0850d
#
_entry.id   65b39c3d05c169b57240e309a4b0850d
#
_cell.length_a   1.000
_cell.length_b   1.000
_cell.length_c   1.000
_cell.angle_alpha   90.00
_cell.angle_beta   90.00
_cell.angle_gamma   90.00
#
_symmetry.space_group_name_H-M   'P 1'
#
loop_
_entity.id
_entity.type
_entity.pdbx_description
1 polymer ?
#
loop_
_entity_poly.entity_id
_entity_poly.type
_entity_poly.pdbx_seq_one_letter_code
_entity_poly.pdbx_strand_id
1 'polypeptide(L)'
;MKNIIIDMKFVFVAILLAMFTQTLTSGIALYAMWDSFIAMSLVVFISLVAKHYLPSSLPTFAYATIIGILICLPETPIRDFFISSIGKVSFLSCCVPLLAFAGLSVGGQLEELKKMSWKVILIFMIVSTCCFFRASIVAQIGFTIQGVI
;
A
#
# COMPACT_ATOMS: atom_id res chain seq x y z
N MET A 1 -22.85 4.36 6.24
CA MET A 1 -22.90 4.17 4.78
C MET A 1 -22.39 5.38 4.00
N LYS A 2 -22.77 6.64 4.32
CA LYS A 2 -22.30 7.83 3.59
C LYS A 2 -20.77 7.99 3.57
N ASN A 3 -20.09 7.68 4.66
CA ASN A 3 -18.63 7.78 4.77
C ASN A 3 -17.91 6.71 3.94
N ILE A 4 -18.44 5.48 3.85
CA ILE A 4 -17.85 4.40 3.04
C ILE A 4 -17.83 4.76 1.56
N ILE A 5 -18.91 5.39 1.06
CA ILE A 5 -18.99 5.79 -0.34
C ILE A 5 -17.98 6.90 -0.66
N ILE A 6 -17.76 7.81 0.28
CA ILE A 6 -16.76 8.88 0.13
C ILE A 6 -15.35 8.29 0.14
N ASP A 7 -15.04 7.44 1.12
CA ASP A 7 -13.75 6.78 1.22
C ASP A 7 -13.46 5.91 -0.02
N MET A 8 -14.47 5.21 -0.52
CA MET A 8 -14.36 4.41 -1.75
C MET A 8 -14.03 5.24 -2.98
N LYS A 9 -14.62 6.44 -3.12
CA LYS A 9 -14.29 7.36 -4.23
C LYS A 9 -12.83 7.78 -4.21
N PHE A 10 -12.31 8.16 -3.04
CA PHE A 10 -10.91 8.56 -2.91
C PHE A 10 -9.95 7.42 -3.23
N VAL A 11 -10.25 6.21 -2.73
CA VAL A 11 -9.41 5.04 -3.00
C VAL A 11 -9.48 4.65 -4.48
N PHE A 12 -10.64 4.74 -5.12
CA PHE A 12 -10.81 4.48 -6.55
C PHE A 12 -9.95 5.42 -7.41
N VAL A 13 -9.95 6.72 -7.08
CA VAL A 13 -9.08 7.71 -7.73
C VAL A 13 -7.60 7.38 -7.50
N ALA A 14 -7.22 6.97 -6.28
CA ALA A 14 -5.84 6.59 -5.98
C ALA A 14 -5.40 5.36 -6.79
N ILE A 15 -6.25 4.35 -6.95
CA ILE A 15 -5.95 3.17 -7.77
C ILE A 15 -5.81 3.57 -9.24
N LEU A 16 -6.68 4.43 -9.77
CA LEU A 16 -6.57 4.93 -11.14
C LEU A 16 -5.27 5.69 -11.37
N LEU A 17 -4.86 6.54 -10.43
CA LEU A 17 -3.59 7.26 -10.49
C LEU A 17 -2.40 6.29 -10.44
N ALA A 18 -2.46 5.24 -9.61
CA ALA A 18 -1.42 4.22 -9.57
C ALA A 18 -1.31 3.46 -10.89
N MET A 19 -2.43 3.13 -11.53
CA MET A 19 -2.44 2.49 -12.85
C MET A 19 -1.92 3.41 -13.95
N PHE A 20 -2.26 4.68 -13.90
CA PHE A 20 -1.76 5.68 -14.83
C PHE A 20 -0.23 5.83 -14.72
N THR A 21 0.29 5.94 -13.50
CA THR A 21 1.74 5.95 -13.25
C THR A 21 2.42 4.67 -13.72
N GLN A 22 1.79 3.52 -13.53
CA GLN A 22 2.30 2.23 -14.03
C GLN A 22 2.41 2.23 -15.56
N THR A 23 1.40 2.71 -16.26
CA THR A 23 1.41 2.81 -17.73
C THR A 23 2.55 3.69 -18.22
N LEU A 24 2.79 4.83 -17.56
CA LEU A 24 3.89 5.74 -17.90
C LEU A 24 5.27 5.13 -17.63
N THR A 25 5.40 4.35 -16.55
CA THR A 25 6.69 3.81 -16.11
C THR A 25 7.06 2.52 -16.83
N SER A 26 6.08 1.62 -17.02
CA SER A 26 6.32 0.26 -17.56
C SER A 26 5.87 0.10 -19.02
N GLY A 27 5.19 1.10 -19.60
CA GLY A 27 4.67 1.01 -20.97
C GLY A 27 3.55 -0.02 -21.17
N ILE A 28 3.06 -0.62 -20.08
CA ILE A 28 1.96 -1.59 -20.14
C ILE A 28 0.66 -0.82 -20.35
N ALA A 29 -0.09 -1.17 -21.38
CA ALA A 29 -1.34 -0.51 -21.69
C ALA A 29 -2.40 -0.70 -20.59
N LEU A 30 -3.16 0.36 -20.29
CA LEU A 30 -4.19 0.36 -19.24
C LEU A 30 -5.18 -0.79 -19.37
N TYR A 31 -5.57 -1.16 -20.61
CA TYR A 31 -6.50 -2.25 -20.86
C TYR A 31 -5.95 -3.63 -20.48
N ALA A 32 -4.62 -3.81 -20.42
CA ALA A 32 -4.01 -5.07 -20.01
C ALA A 32 -3.98 -5.26 -18.48
N MET A 33 -4.34 -4.21 -17.73
CA MET A 33 -4.29 -4.16 -16.27
C MET A 33 -5.68 -4.16 -15.61
N TRP A 34 -6.75 -4.41 -16.39
CA TRP A 34 -8.11 -4.43 -15.84
C TRP A 34 -8.27 -5.47 -14.71
N ASP A 35 -7.63 -6.62 -14.84
CA ASP A 35 -7.65 -7.67 -13.82
C ASP A 35 -7.07 -7.16 -12.51
N SER A 36 -5.96 -6.43 -12.58
CA SER A 36 -5.30 -5.83 -11.40
C SER A 36 -6.19 -4.78 -10.74
N PHE A 37 -6.85 -3.96 -11.56
CA PHE A 37 -7.80 -2.94 -11.08
C PHE A 37 -8.97 -3.57 -10.33
N ILE A 38 -9.57 -4.62 -10.90
CA ILE A 38 -10.69 -5.35 -10.28
C ILE A 38 -10.21 -5.99 -8.98
N ALA A 39 -9.06 -6.69 -8.99
CA ALA A 39 -8.51 -7.35 -7.81
C ALA A 39 -8.24 -6.36 -6.67
N MET A 40 -7.57 -5.23 -6.95
CA MET A 40 -7.30 -4.20 -5.96
C MET A 40 -8.58 -3.57 -5.41
N SER A 41 -9.52 -3.22 -6.28
CA SER A 41 -10.80 -2.61 -5.90
C SER A 41 -11.63 -3.55 -5.02
N LEU A 42 -11.61 -4.85 -5.30
CA LEU A 42 -12.31 -5.86 -4.53
C LEU A 42 -11.74 -5.99 -3.12
N VAL A 43 -10.42 -6.06 -2.97
CA VAL A 43 -9.77 -6.12 -1.65
C VAL A 43 -10.10 -4.89 -0.82
N VAL A 44 -10.02 -3.70 -1.42
CA VAL A 44 -10.33 -2.46 -0.72
C VAL A 44 -11.81 -2.40 -0.33
N PHE A 45 -12.71 -2.82 -1.21
CA PHE A 45 -14.14 -2.86 -0.92
C PHE A 45 -14.43 -3.79 0.27
N ILE A 46 -13.91 -5.02 0.25
CA ILE A 46 -14.06 -5.98 1.36
C ILE A 46 -13.48 -5.41 2.65
N SER A 47 -12.34 -4.72 2.58
CA SER A 47 -11.67 -4.11 3.76
C SER A 47 -12.50 -2.98 4.37
N LEU A 48 -13.14 -2.15 3.54
CA LEU A 48 -14.02 -1.08 4.01
C LEU A 48 -15.30 -1.64 4.64
N VAL A 49 -15.86 -2.69 4.06
CA VAL A 49 -17.02 -3.41 4.59
C VAL A 49 -16.66 -4.08 5.92
N ALA A 50 -15.53 -4.79 5.99
CA ALA A 50 -15.05 -5.42 7.21
C ALA A 50 -14.85 -4.41 8.34
N LYS A 51 -14.25 -3.25 8.05
CA LYS A 51 -14.11 -2.16 9.02
C LYS A 51 -15.45 -1.63 9.52
N HIS A 52 -16.48 -1.63 8.68
CA HIS A 52 -17.80 -1.15 9.07
C HIS A 52 -18.52 -2.12 10.02
N TYR A 53 -18.37 -3.42 9.77
CA TYR A 53 -18.99 -4.46 10.59
C TYR A 53 -18.21 -4.79 11.88
N LEU A 54 -16.89 -4.66 11.84
CA LEU A 54 -16.02 -4.82 13.00
C LEU A 54 -15.50 -3.43 13.45
N PRO A 55 -16.22 -2.71 14.33
CA PRO A 55 -15.78 -1.41 14.83
C PRO A 55 -14.62 -1.62 15.83
N SER A 56 -13.47 -1.98 15.30
CA SER A 56 -12.21 -2.10 16.04
C SER A 56 -11.40 -0.82 15.87
N SER A 57 -10.53 -0.55 16.85
CA SER A 57 -9.56 0.56 16.80
C SER A 57 -8.55 0.46 15.64
N LEU A 58 -8.62 -0.59 14.82
CA LEU A 58 -7.68 -0.84 13.75
C LEU A 58 -7.93 0.05 12.53
N PRO A 59 -6.86 0.61 11.93
CA PRO A 59 -6.97 1.38 10.69
C PRO A 59 -7.33 0.48 9.51
N THR A 60 -7.96 1.05 8.49
CA THR A 60 -8.48 0.30 7.31
C THR A 60 -7.41 -0.52 6.59
N PHE A 61 -6.15 -0.03 6.55
CA PHE A 61 -5.07 -0.76 5.89
C PHE A 61 -4.73 -2.08 6.59
N ALA A 62 -4.92 -2.19 7.91
CA ALA A 62 -4.70 -3.44 8.62
C ALA A 62 -5.70 -4.52 8.17
N TYR A 63 -6.96 -4.15 7.97
CA TYR A 63 -7.94 -5.07 7.38
C TYR A 63 -7.58 -5.48 5.96
N ALA A 64 -7.12 -4.53 5.13
CA ALA A 64 -6.68 -4.83 3.77
C ALA A 64 -5.50 -5.80 3.74
N THR A 65 -4.55 -5.63 4.65
CA THR A 65 -3.39 -6.53 4.77
C THR A 65 -3.82 -7.94 5.19
N ILE A 66 -4.69 -8.06 6.20
CA ILE A 66 -5.19 -9.36 6.68
C ILE A 66 -5.95 -10.08 5.55
N ILE A 67 -6.86 -9.37 4.86
CA ILE A 67 -7.65 -9.92 3.76
C ILE A 67 -6.73 -10.33 2.60
N GLY A 68 -5.73 -9.51 2.27
CA GLY A 68 -4.73 -9.84 1.24
C GLY A 68 -3.96 -11.11 1.58
N ILE A 69 -3.51 -11.26 2.83
CA ILE A 69 -2.83 -12.48 3.29
C ILE A 69 -3.76 -13.70 3.19
N LEU A 70 -5.02 -13.58 3.62
CA LEU A 70 -5.99 -14.66 3.57
C LEU A 70 -6.27 -15.13 2.13
N ILE A 71 -6.36 -14.20 1.17
CA ILE A 71 -6.57 -14.52 -0.24
C ILE A 71 -5.33 -15.21 -0.84
N CYS A 72 -4.13 -14.84 -0.39
CA CYS A 72 -2.87 -15.41 -0.87
C CYS A 72 -2.52 -16.78 -0.26
N LEU A 73 -3.32 -17.32 0.67
CA LEU A 73 -3.09 -18.64 1.23
C LEU A 73 -3.16 -19.74 0.14
N PRO A 74 -2.31 -20.77 0.23
CA PRO A 74 -2.20 -21.79 -0.82
C PRO A 74 -3.48 -22.60 -1.04
N GLU A 75 -4.41 -22.59 -0.11
CA GLU A 75 -5.67 -23.34 -0.16
C GLU A 75 -6.81 -22.59 -0.87
N THR A 76 -6.63 -21.32 -1.20
CA THR A 76 -7.69 -20.52 -1.83
C THR A 76 -7.67 -20.69 -3.35
N PRO A 77 -8.81 -21.03 -4.00
CA PRO A 77 -8.88 -21.22 -5.44
C PRO A 77 -8.66 -19.93 -6.25
N ILE A 78 -8.79 -18.77 -5.60
CA ILE A 78 -8.65 -17.44 -6.22
C ILE A 78 -7.18 -16.93 -6.16
N ARG A 79 -6.32 -17.63 -5.43
CA ARG A 79 -4.92 -17.22 -5.20
C ARG A 79 -4.16 -16.95 -6.49
N ASP A 80 -4.19 -17.87 -7.44
CA ASP A 80 -3.37 -17.79 -8.65
C ASP A 80 -3.82 -16.64 -9.56
N PHE A 81 -5.13 -16.43 -9.65
CA PHE A 81 -5.69 -15.26 -10.33
C PHE A 81 -5.25 -13.96 -9.64
N PHE A 82 -5.34 -13.91 -8.33
CA PHE A 82 -5.02 -12.71 -7.54
C PHE A 82 -3.52 -12.36 -7.63
N ILE A 83 -2.64 -13.35 -7.47
CA ILE A 83 -1.18 -13.15 -7.56
C ILE A 83 -0.78 -12.74 -8.98
N SER A 84 -1.31 -13.40 -10.01
CA SER A 84 -1.01 -13.07 -11.41
C SER A 84 -1.52 -11.68 -11.79
N SER A 85 -2.68 -11.27 -11.27
CA SER A 85 -3.25 -9.95 -11.52
C SER A 85 -2.45 -8.84 -10.83
N ILE A 86 -2.16 -8.99 -9.54
CA ILE A 86 -1.43 -7.97 -8.78
C ILE A 86 0.05 -7.91 -9.18
N GLY A 87 0.64 -9.04 -9.57
CA GLY A 87 2.03 -9.11 -10.04
C GLY A 87 2.33 -8.25 -11.28
N LYS A 88 1.30 -7.86 -12.03
CA LYS A 88 1.44 -6.92 -13.17
C LYS A 88 1.70 -5.48 -12.72
N VAL A 89 1.33 -5.13 -11.48
CA VAL A 89 1.46 -3.77 -10.93
C VAL A 89 2.69 -3.68 -10.06
N SER A 90 3.62 -2.80 -10.42
CA SER A 90 4.79 -2.56 -9.60
C SER A 90 4.41 -1.85 -8.30
N PHE A 91 4.96 -2.31 -7.19
CA PHE A 91 4.82 -1.65 -5.88
C PHE A 91 5.26 -0.18 -5.93
N LEU A 92 6.33 0.11 -6.67
CA LEU A 92 6.83 1.48 -6.86
C LEU A 92 5.78 2.41 -7.49
N SER A 93 5.01 1.92 -8.46
CA SER A 93 3.94 2.71 -9.09
C SER A 93 2.80 3.04 -8.13
N CYS A 94 2.53 2.16 -7.15
CA CYS A 94 1.57 2.44 -6.08
C CYS A 94 2.11 3.48 -5.09
N CYS A 95 3.43 3.53 -4.87
CA CYS A 95 4.05 4.49 -3.97
C CYS A 95 4.02 5.93 -4.51
N VAL A 96 4.02 6.14 -5.84
CA VAL A 96 4.05 7.47 -6.44
C VAL A 96 2.85 8.34 -6.03
N PRO A 97 1.58 7.93 -6.21
CA PRO A 97 0.45 8.73 -5.75
C PRO A 97 0.44 8.91 -4.23
N LEU A 98 0.89 7.92 -3.47
CA LEU A 98 0.96 8.00 -2.01
C LEU A 98 1.96 9.08 -1.57
N LEU A 99 3.12 9.14 -2.20
CA LEU A 99 4.12 10.19 -1.97
C LEU A 99 3.63 11.57 -2.43
N ALA A 100 2.88 11.64 -3.53
CA ALA A 100 2.29 12.89 -4.01
C ALA A 100 1.28 13.44 -2.99
N PHE A 101 0.38 12.61 -2.46
CA PHE A 101 -0.56 13.02 -1.42
C PHE A 101 0.14 13.44 -0.12
N ALA A 102 1.18 12.69 0.29
CA ALA A 102 2.00 13.05 1.44
C ALA A 102 2.68 14.41 1.22
N GLY A 103 3.27 14.62 0.04
CA GLY A 103 3.91 15.88 -0.35
C GLY A 103 2.94 17.07 -0.35
N LEU A 104 1.72 16.90 -0.88
CA LEU A 104 0.69 17.93 -0.85
C LEU A 104 0.24 18.26 0.58
N SER A 105 0.08 17.24 1.42
CA SER A 105 -0.29 17.42 2.83
C SER A 105 0.76 18.21 3.60
N VAL A 106 2.03 17.89 3.37
CA VAL A 106 3.18 18.58 3.99
C VAL A 106 3.36 19.98 3.41
N GLY A 107 3.08 20.15 2.09
CA GLY A 107 3.18 21.44 1.40
C GLY A 107 2.29 22.54 1.98
N GLY A 108 1.14 22.17 2.56
CA GLY A 108 0.27 23.10 3.28
C GLY A 108 0.82 23.61 4.62
N GLN A 109 1.89 23.00 5.15
CA GLN A 109 2.49 23.32 6.46
C GLN A 109 3.96 23.74 6.36
N LEU A 110 4.37 24.31 5.24
CA LEU A 110 5.76 24.67 4.96
C LEU A 110 6.37 25.62 5.99
N GLU A 111 5.59 26.53 6.57
CA GLU A 111 6.10 27.45 7.61
C GLU A 111 6.45 26.73 8.91
N GLU A 112 5.66 25.75 9.31
CA GLU A 112 5.95 24.91 10.46
C GLU A 112 7.15 24.01 10.21
N LEU A 113 7.23 23.43 9.00
CA LEU A 113 8.36 22.61 8.58
C LEU A 113 9.67 23.40 8.59
N LYS A 114 9.68 24.64 8.12
CA LYS A 114 10.87 25.51 8.17
C LYS A 114 11.38 25.71 9.59
N LYS A 115 10.48 25.91 10.56
CA LYS A 115 10.85 26.05 11.97
C LYS A 115 11.43 24.77 12.57
N MET A 116 11.05 23.62 12.03
CA MET A 116 11.45 22.28 12.52
C MET A 116 12.49 21.59 11.63
N SER A 117 12.98 22.26 10.60
CA SER A 117 13.80 21.68 9.50
C SER A 117 14.92 20.76 10.01
N TRP A 118 15.74 21.19 10.95
CA TRP A 118 16.82 20.38 11.50
C TRP A 118 16.31 19.13 12.26
N LYS A 119 15.24 19.29 13.04
CA LYS A 119 14.64 18.17 13.79
C LYS A 119 14.06 17.10 12.84
N VAL A 120 13.47 17.52 11.73
CA VAL A 120 12.91 16.61 10.72
C VAL A 120 14.02 15.78 10.07
N ILE A 121 15.14 16.39 9.71
CA ILE A 121 16.30 15.69 9.13
C ILE A 121 16.83 14.65 10.13
N LEU A 122 16.98 15.01 11.39
CA LEU A 122 17.48 14.12 12.43
C LEU A 122 16.53 12.94 12.65
N ILE A 123 15.23 13.20 12.75
CA ILE A 123 14.21 12.17 12.88
C ILE A 123 14.24 11.23 11.66
N PHE A 124 14.34 11.79 10.46
CA PHE A 124 14.41 10.99 9.22
C PHE A 124 15.61 10.04 9.23
N MET A 125 16.79 10.52 9.60
CA MET A 125 18.00 9.71 9.71
C MET A 125 17.85 8.57 10.72
N ILE A 126 17.33 8.89 11.92
CA ILE A 126 17.10 7.88 12.96
C ILE A 126 16.11 6.82 12.50
N VAL A 127 14.94 7.26 11.99
CA VAL A 127 13.88 6.34 11.54
C VAL A 127 14.36 5.46 10.40
N SER A 128 15.04 6.02 9.39
CA SER A 128 15.58 5.26 8.25
C SER A 128 16.58 4.20 8.71
N THR A 129 17.48 4.56 9.61
CA THR A 129 18.45 3.64 10.20
C THR A 129 17.77 2.52 10.99
N CYS A 130 16.82 2.88 11.86
CA CYS A 130 16.05 1.88 12.62
C CYS A 130 15.25 0.94 11.70
N CYS A 131 14.62 1.44 10.66
CA CYS A 131 13.88 0.61 9.69
C CYS A 131 14.80 -0.34 8.96
N PHE A 132 15.99 0.12 8.54
CA PHE A 132 16.99 -0.73 7.89
C PHE A 132 17.45 -1.86 8.80
N PHE A 133 17.83 -1.56 10.04
CA PHE A 133 18.25 -2.59 11.00
C PHE A 133 17.14 -3.59 11.30
N ARG A 134 15.91 -3.12 11.50
CA ARG A 134 14.76 -4.01 11.73
C ARG A 134 14.55 -4.96 10.56
N ALA A 135 14.55 -4.44 9.33
CA ALA A 135 14.40 -5.26 8.13
C ALA A 135 15.53 -6.30 8.00
N SER A 136 16.78 -5.89 8.28
CA SER A 136 17.94 -6.77 8.25
C SER A 136 17.85 -7.89 9.28
N ILE A 137 17.43 -7.58 10.51
CA ILE A 137 17.27 -8.59 11.57
C ILE A 137 16.18 -9.60 11.19
N VAL A 138 15.04 -9.13 10.69
CA VAL A 138 13.95 -10.03 10.26
C VAL A 138 14.38 -10.92 9.10
N ALA A 139 15.10 -10.37 8.12
CA ALA A 139 15.65 -11.14 7.02
C ALA A 139 16.67 -12.19 7.51
N GLN A 140 17.58 -11.81 8.41
CA GLN A 140 18.56 -12.73 9.00
C GLN A 140 17.88 -13.91 9.70
N ILE A 141 16.88 -13.63 10.53
CA ILE A 141 16.10 -14.68 11.22
C ILE A 141 15.42 -15.60 10.19
N GLY A 142 14.81 -15.01 9.15
CA GLY A 142 14.14 -15.76 8.09
C GLY A 142 15.09 -16.70 7.35
N PHE A 143 16.29 -16.23 6.97
CA PHE A 143 17.30 -17.04 6.28
C PHE A 143 17.89 -18.13 7.18
N THR A 144 18.09 -17.84 8.46
CA THR A 144 18.55 -18.83 9.43
C THR A 144 17.54 -19.96 9.61
N ILE A 145 16.23 -19.63 9.69
CA ILE A 145 15.16 -20.65 9.81
C ILE A 145 15.06 -21.51 8.55
N GLN A 146 15.30 -20.92 7.37
CA GLN A 146 15.29 -21.65 6.09
C GLN A 146 16.56 -22.44 5.82
N GLY A 147 17.57 -22.35 6.68
CA GLY A 147 18.83 -23.07 6.52
C GLY A 147 19.67 -22.60 5.33
N VAL A 148 19.51 -21.35 4.89
CA VAL A 148 20.25 -20.77 3.76
C VAL A 148 21.60 -20.19 4.22
N ILE A 149 21.69 -19.82 5.52
CA ILE A 149 22.90 -19.30 6.19
C ILE A 149 23.05 -20.00 7.53
#